data_af999ebfe05afa25f059fd26f77536ef
#
_entry.id   af999ebfe05afa25f059fd26f77536ef
#
_cell.length_a   1.000
_cell.length_b   1.000
_cell.length_c   1.000
_cell.angle_alpha   90.00
_cell.angle_beta   90.00
_cell.angle_gamma   90.00
#
_symmetry.space_group_name_H-M   'P 1'
#
loop_
_entity.id
_entity.type
_entity.pdbx_description
1 polymer ?
#
loop_
_entity_poly.entity_id
_entity_poly.type
_entity_poly.pdbx_seq_one_letter_code
_entity_poly.pdbx_strand_id
1 'polypeptide(L)'
;MRKSFYFPVLLLLALAANANSQTSGVPAAEWKRLASPEQAGWSGKKLAGIRDYLEEIGSTSAMIVQHGVVVAAWGDVAHKSNLHSCRKSLLNSLIGIAVADGKINLDETLEKLGIDDKKPSLTDVEKQATVRDLLEARSGVYHAAAYETKGMAEERPQRGSHAPGTFWYYNNWDFNTLGHIYETATGTKIFDAFYREIAQPIGMQDFTPRDGHYVTSPDSLYPAYLFDISARDFARFALLYLHDGKWNDTQVVPEDWVKASTRPYSDAESGGYGYLWWTGDSASGEPQRISFPKGSFWAEGHLGQYAVVVPSLDLIVVNRVDGDMTKRTVHKRQVARLVEMVVAAAPGN
;
A
#
# COMPACT_ATOMS: atom_id res chain seq x y z
N MET A 1 66.38 37.63 -42.57
CA MET A 1 65.15 36.90 -42.85
C MET A 1 64.67 36.24 -41.55
N ARG A 2 63.72 36.84 -40.83
CA ARG A 2 63.14 36.28 -39.62
C ARG A 2 61.81 35.67 -40.00
N LYS A 3 61.66 34.36 -39.83
CA LYS A 3 60.38 33.61 -40.02
C LYS A 3 59.64 33.66 -38.71
N SER A 4 58.50 34.33 -38.69
CA SER A 4 57.48 34.25 -37.57
C SER A 4 56.67 32.99 -37.69
N PHE A 5 56.72 32.20 -36.65
CA PHE A 5 55.79 31.05 -36.49
C PHE A 5 54.56 31.52 -35.69
N TYR A 6 53.37 31.43 -36.31
CA TYR A 6 52.09 31.56 -35.62
C TYR A 6 51.69 30.22 -35.10
N PHE A 7 51.51 30.08 -33.79
CA PHE A 7 50.83 28.95 -33.14
C PHE A 7 49.33 29.28 -33.02
N PRO A 8 48.42 28.41 -33.47
CA PRO A 8 47.02 28.59 -33.18
C PRO A 8 46.72 28.08 -31.76
N VAL A 9 46.20 28.98 -30.93
CA VAL A 9 45.59 28.59 -29.61
C VAL A 9 44.27 27.91 -29.85
N LEU A 10 44.23 26.60 -29.65
CA LEU A 10 43.00 25.84 -29.60
C LEU A 10 42.30 26.11 -28.25
N LEU A 11 41.20 26.86 -28.31
CA LEU A 11 40.32 27.06 -27.17
C LEU A 11 39.47 25.80 -26.98
N LEU A 12 39.82 24.93 -26.03
CA LEU A 12 39.00 23.82 -25.60
C LEU A 12 37.82 24.37 -24.74
N LEU A 13 36.63 24.47 -25.35
CA LEU A 13 35.41 24.66 -24.63
C LEU A 13 35.09 23.34 -23.89
N ALA A 14 35.37 23.32 -22.59
CA ALA A 14 34.89 22.29 -21.70
C ALA A 14 33.35 22.44 -21.54
N LEU A 15 32.59 21.63 -22.26
CA LEU A 15 31.19 21.42 -21.96
C LEU A 15 31.13 20.74 -20.59
N ALA A 16 30.81 21.52 -19.55
CA ALA A 16 30.39 20.99 -18.28
C ALA A 16 29.06 20.28 -18.50
N ALA A 17 29.08 18.98 -18.68
CA ALA A 17 27.92 18.15 -18.55
C ALA A 17 27.44 18.28 -17.09
N ASN A 18 26.38 19.04 -16.88
CA ASN A 18 25.58 18.95 -15.66
C ASN A 18 25.05 17.53 -15.60
N ALA A 19 25.80 16.65 -14.96
CA ALA A 19 25.25 15.43 -14.42
C ALA A 19 24.20 15.86 -13.38
N ASN A 20 22.94 15.96 -13.79
CA ASN A 20 21.82 15.88 -12.86
C ASN A 20 22.02 14.57 -12.12
N SER A 21 22.62 14.62 -10.94
CA SER A 21 22.46 13.57 -9.97
C SER A 21 20.94 13.50 -9.74
N GLN A 22 20.28 12.50 -10.28
CA GLN A 22 18.96 12.12 -9.84
C GLN A 22 19.12 11.87 -8.33
N THR A 23 18.79 12.88 -7.53
CA THR A 23 18.63 12.71 -6.09
C THR A 23 17.59 11.60 -5.96
N SER A 24 17.94 10.55 -5.21
CA SER A 24 16.99 9.51 -4.84
C SER A 24 15.65 10.18 -4.51
N GLY A 25 14.57 9.83 -5.21
CA GLY A 25 13.26 10.46 -5.08
C GLY A 25 12.57 10.16 -3.74
N VAL A 26 13.36 9.96 -2.67
CA VAL A 26 12.86 9.71 -1.31
C VAL A 26 13.11 10.93 -0.42
N PRO A 27 12.13 11.30 0.43
CA PRO A 27 12.30 12.41 1.37
C PRO A 27 13.33 12.07 2.45
N ALA A 28 14.04 13.10 2.93
CA ALA A 28 14.84 13.03 4.15
C ALA A 28 13.92 12.94 5.40
N ALA A 29 14.32 13.50 6.56
CA ALA A 29 13.47 13.54 7.75
C ALA A 29 12.11 14.21 7.45
N GLU A 30 12.13 15.33 6.72
CA GLU A 30 10.93 16.05 6.32
C GLU A 30 10.62 15.86 4.82
N TRP A 31 9.32 15.92 4.47
CA TRP A 31 8.89 15.93 3.09
C TRP A 31 9.32 17.22 2.38
N LYS A 32 9.98 17.09 1.23
CA LYS A 32 10.14 18.22 0.31
C LYS A 32 8.79 18.53 -0.32
N ARG A 33 8.49 19.81 -0.49
CA ARG A 33 7.29 20.30 -1.16
C ARG A 33 7.66 21.16 -2.36
N LEU A 34 6.88 21.09 -3.43
CA LEU A 34 7.00 22.04 -4.53
C LEU A 34 6.66 23.45 -4.01
N ALA A 35 7.53 24.41 -4.28
CA ALA A 35 7.27 25.82 -3.95
C ALA A 35 6.11 26.39 -4.81
N SER A 36 6.02 25.97 -6.06
CA SER A 36 4.95 26.27 -7.00
C SER A 36 4.70 25.03 -7.88
N PRO A 37 3.59 24.33 -7.69
CA PRO A 37 3.19 23.23 -8.56
C PRO A 37 3.11 23.65 -10.04
N GLU A 38 2.67 24.88 -10.33
CA GLU A 38 2.54 25.41 -11.69
C GLU A 38 3.88 25.51 -12.41
N GLN A 39 4.96 25.90 -11.69
CA GLN A 39 6.31 25.93 -12.25
C GLN A 39 6.85 24.54 -12.58
N ALA A 40 6.34 23.51 -11.90
CA ALA A 40 6.60 22.11 -12.20
C ALA A 40 5.64 21.53 -13.26
N GLY A 41 4.82 22.37 -13.90
CA GLY A 41 3.91 21.96 -14.98
C GLY A 41 2.54 21.45 -14.52
N TRP A 42 2.24 21.49 -13.22
CA TRP A 42 0.92 21.11 -12.70
C TRP A 42 -0.12 22.21 -12.97
N SER A 43 -1.36 21.81 -13.26
CA SER A 43 -2.45 22.77 -13.45
C SER A 43 -3.01 23.26 -12.12
N GLY A 44 -2.68 24.50 -11.72
CA GLY A 44 -3.20 25.11 -10.49
C GLY A 44 -4.73 25.18 -10.45
N LYS A 45 -5.40 25.42 -11.60
CA LYS A 45 -6.85 25.38 -11.70
C LYS A 45 -7.42 24.00 -11.39
N LYS A 46 -6.79 22.92 -11.93
CA LYS A 46 -7.23 21.55 -11.68
C LYS A 46 -6.94 21.13 -10.22
N LEU A 47 -5.80 21.58 -9.65
CA LEU A 47 -5.49 21.35 -8.23
C LEU A 47 -6.49 22.03 -7.29
N ALA A 48 -6.96 23.24 -7.62
CA ALA A 48 -8.03 23.88 -6.87
C ALA A 48 -9.34 23.08 -6.96
N GLY A 49 -9.70 22.55 -8.13
CA GLY A 49 -10.87 21.68 -8.30
C GLY A 49 -10.74 20.35 -7.52
N ILE A 50 -9.51 19.82 -7.35
CA ILE A 50 -9.26 18.64 -6.50
C ILE A 50 -9.54 18.98 -5.04
N ARG A 51 -9.11 20.13 -4.54
CA ARG A 51 -9.42 20.58 -3.18
C ARG A 51 -10.92 20.62 -2.94
N ASP A 52 -11.64 21.28 -3.85
CA ASP A 52 -13.10 21.45 -3.73
C ASP A 52 -13.80 20.07 -3.74
N TYR A 53 -13.30 19.14 -4.57
CA TYR A 53 -13.80 17.76 -4.62
C TYR A 53 -13.53 16.97 -3.32
N LEU A 54 -12.33 17.10 -2.72
CA LEU A 54 -11.99 16.47 -1.44
C LEU A 54 -12.94 16.95 -0.32
N GLU A 55 -13.27 18.22 -0.28
CA GLU A 55 -14.25 18.80 0.65
C GLU A 55 -15.67 18.24 0.39
N GLU A 56 -16.08 18.16 -0.88
CA GLU A 56 -17.37 17.60 -1.29
C GLU A 56 -17.55 16.16 -0.84
N ILE A 57 -16.54 15.30 -1.07
CA ILE A 57 -16.61 13.88 -0.70
C ILE A 57 -16.39 13.62 0.79
N GLY A 58 -15.87 14.61 1.55
CA GLY A 58 -15.66 14.52 3.00
C GLY A 58 -14.35 13.91 3.41
N SER A 59 -13.30 14.01 2.59
CA SER A 59 -11.94 13.65 2.97
C SER A 59 -11.45 14.54 4.11
N THR A 60 -10.81 13.95 5.12
CA THR A 60 -10.25 14.72 6.27
C THR A 60 -8.80 15.14 6.02
N SER A 61 -8.04 14.36 5.26
CA SER A 61 -6.74 14.77 4.75
C SER A 61 -6.40 14.02 3.45
N ALA A 62 -5.56 14.64 2.61
CA ALA A 62 -5.07 14.04 1.38
C ALA A 62 -3.68 14.55 1.02
N MET A 63 -2.91 13.73 0.30
CA MET A 63 -1.60 14.11 -0.22
C MET A 63 -1.42 13.63 -1.66
N ILE A 64 -0.81 14.46 -2.48
CA ILE A 64 -0.30 14.10 -3.81
C ILE A 64 1.21 14.20 -3.76
N VAL A 65 1.88 13.10 -4.08
CA VAL A 65 3.36 13.03 -4.15
C VAL A 65 3.75 12.57 -5.54
N GLN A 66 4.66 13.29 -6.19
CA GLN A 66 5.27 12.90 -7.46
C GLN A 66 6.79 13.05 -7.38
N HIS A 67 7.52 12.07 -7.90
CA HIS A 67 8.99 12.03 -7.86
C HIS A 67 9.54 12.21 -6.43
N GLY A 68 8.86 11.65 -5.43
CA GLY A 68 9.23 11.79 -4.02
C GLY A 68 9.03 13.18 -3.41
N VAL A 69 8.35 14.10 -4.10
CA VAL A 69 8.09 15.47 -3.66
C VAL A 69 6.59 15.70 -3.51
N VAL A 70 6.18 16.36 -2.44
CA VAL A 70 4.77 16.72 -2.21
C VAL A 70 4.38 17.83 -3.19
N VAL A 71 3.43 17.51 -4.07
CA VAL A 71 2.80 18.45 -5.01
C VAL A 71 1.75 19.29 -4.30
N ALA A 72 0.85 18.62 -3.56
CA ALA A 72 -0.21 19.25 -2.79
C ALA A 72 -0.58 18.38 -1.58
N ALA A 73 -1.07 19.04 -0.53
CA ALA A 73 -1.59 18.38 0.65
C ALA A 73 -2.73 19.23 1.25
N TRP A 74 -3.74 18.54 1.77
CA TRP A 74 -4.94 19.16 2.36
C TRP A 74 -5.27 18.50 3.70
N GLY A 75 -5.87 19.25 4.61
CA GLY A 75 -6.16 18.83 5.97
C GLY A 75 -4.91 18.66 6.82
N ASP A 76 -5.06 18.08 8.00
CA ASP A 76 -3.93 17.75 8.89
C ASP A 76 -3.32 16.41 8.48
N VAL A 77 -2.26 16.46 7.69
CA VAL A 77 -1.56 15.26 7.20
C VAL A 77 -0.69 14.58 8.25
N ALA A 78 -0.48 15.20 9.41
CA ALA A 78 0.23 14.61 10.55
C ALA A 78 -0.72 13.91 11.53
N HIS A 79 -2.01 14.20 11.44
CA HIS A 79 -3.02 13.56 12.29
C HIS A 79 -3.09 12.05 12.03
N LYS A 80 -2.97 11.26 13.10
CA LYS A 80 -3.08 9.81 13.04
C LYS A 80 -4.53 9.38 13.20
N SER A 81 -4.97 8.49 12.35
CA SER A 81 -6.29 7.86 12.43
C SER A 81 -6.22 6.41 11.94
N ASN A 82 -7.26 5.63 12.22
CA ASN A 82 -7.30 4.22 11.90
C ASN A 82 -7.19 3.99 10.38
N LEU A 83 -6.22 3.16 9.98
CA LEU A 83 -6.04 2.73 8.58
C LEU A 83 -7.08 1.71 8.11
N HIS A 84 -7.82 1.13 9.04
CA HIS A 84 -8.72 0.02 8.73
C HIS A 84 -8.00 -1.09 7.94
N SER A 85 -8.54 -1.49 6.80
CA SER A 85 -8.00 -2.61 6.02
C SER A 85 -6.69 -2.33 5.31
N CYS A 86 -6.25 -1.07 5.18
CA CYS A 86 -4.90 -0.77 4.67
C CYS A 86 -3.80 -1.41 5.53
N ARG A 87 -4.08 -1.75 6.80
CA ARG A 87 -3.18 -2.50 7.70
C ARG A 87 -2.63 -3.79 7.09
N LYS A 88 -3.39 -4.40 6.17
CA LYS A 88 -3.02 -5.65 5.52
C LYS A 88 -1.82 -5.47 4.60
N SER A 89 -1.78 -4.36 3.87
CA SER A 89 -0.61 -4.02 3.05
C SER A 89 0.63 -3.71 3.90
N LEU A 90 0.45 -3.20 5.14
CA LEU A 90 1.57 -3.04 6.06
C LEU A 90 2.10 -4.41 6.53
N LEU A 91 1.21 -5.35 6.89
CA LEU A 91 1.61 -6.71 7.25
C LEU A 91 2.30 -7.43 6.09
N ASN A 92 1.85 -7.20 4.85
CA ASN A 92 2.48 -7.76 3.65
C ASN A 92 3.99 -7.47 3.61
N SER A 93 4.41 -6.24 3.92
CA SER A 93 5.83 -5.87 3.93
C SER A 93 6.65 -6.71 4.93
N LEU A 94 6.09 -6.94 6.11
CA LEU A 94 6.72 -7.76 7.15
C LEU A 94 6.79 -9.24 6.77
N ILE A 95 5.73 -9.76 6.17
CA ILE A 95 5.73 -11.15 5.68
C ILE A 95 6.80 -11.31 4.59
N GLY A 96 6.95 -10.32 3.69
CA GLY A 96 7.97 -10.35 2.65
C GLY A 96 9.39 -10.45 3.19
N ILE A 97 9.68 -9.68 4.23
CA ILE A 97 10.97 -9.76 4.94
C ILE A 97 11.14 -11.14 5.59
N ALA A 98 10.11 -11.64 6.28
CA ALA A 98 10.15 -12.94 6.94
C ALA A 98 10.29 -14.12 5.96
N VAL A 99 9.73 -14.01 4.76
CA VAL A 99 9.91 -14.99 3.67
C VAL A 99 11.35 -14.96 3.15
N ALA A 100 11.90 -13.78 2.91
CA ALA A 100 13.29 -13.62 2.47
C ALA A 100 14.30 -14.15 3.52
N ASP A 101 13.98 -13.98 4.80
CA ASP A 101 14.75 -14.52 5.93
C ASP A 101 14.57 -16.04 6.12
N GLY A 102 13.71 -16.70 5.33
CA GLY A 102 13.40 -18.12 5.46
C GLY A 102 12.60 -18.49 6.71
N LYS A 103 11.99 -17.51 7.38
CA LYS A 103 11.16 -17.73 8.58
C LYS A 103 9.72 -18.13 8.25
N ILE A 104 9.23 -17.75 7.07
CA ILE A 104 7.90 -18.10 6.57
C ILE A 104 8.05 -18.77 5.20
N ASN A 105 7.40 -19.92 5.05
CA ASN A 105 7.31 -20.63 3.78
C ASN A 105 5.89 -20.47 3.22
N LEU A 106 5.77 -19.91 2.02
CA LEU A 106 4.48 -19.64 1.39
C LEU A 106 3.66 -20.91 1.08
N ASP A 107 4.33 -22.02 0.85
CA ASP A 107 3.71 -23.30 0.48
C ASP A 107 3.43 -24.21 1.71
N GLU A 108 3.67 -23.70 2.91
CA GLU A 108 3.37 -24.40 4.14
C GLU A 108 1.88 -24.33 4.45
N THR A 109 1.30 -25.51 4.79
CA THR A 109 -0.13 -25.64 5.06
C THR A 109 -0.48 -25.23 6.49
N LEU A 110 -1.73 -24.84 6.70
CA LEU A 110 -2.27 -24.55 8.03
C LEU A 110 -2.11 -25.76 8.97
N GLU A 111 -2.26 -26.99 8.44
CA GLU A 111 -2.03 -28.22 9.21
C GLU A 111 -0.62 -28.28 9.78
N LYS A 112 0.41 -28.07 8.94
CA LYS A 112 1.82 -28.07 9.38
C LYS A 112 2.14 -26.97 10.37
N LEU A 113 1.49 -25.82 10.21
CA LEU A 113 1.62 -24.67 11.11
C LEU A 113 0.84 -24.85 12.43
N GLY A 114 0.05 -25.93 12.56
CA GLY A 114 -0.79 -26.16 13.74
C GLY A 114 -1.92 -25.16 13.89
N ILE A 115 -2.36 -24.53 12.79
CA ILE A 115 -3.44 -23.54 12.79
C ILE A 115 -4.79 -24.26 12.90
N ASP A 116 -5.56 -23.83 13.89
CA ASP A 116 -6.97 -24.21 14.08
C ASP A 116 -7.70 -23.00 14.67
N ASP A 117 -9.04 -23.03 14.77
CA ASP A 117 -9.79 -21.94 15.39
C ASP A 117 -10.84 -22.50 16.37
N LYS A 118 -11.61 -21.60 16.98
CA LYS A 118 -12.73 -21.94 17.85
C LYS A 118 -13.71 -22.84 17.14
N LYS A 119 -14.46 -23.62 17.93
CA LYS A 119 -15.44 -24.56 17.37
C LYS A 119 -16.50 -23.83 16.53
N PRO A 120 -16.86 -24.43 15.39
CA PRO A 120 -16.34 -25.69 14.85
C PRO A 120 -14.92 -25.54 14.32
N SER A 121 -13.99 -26.43 14.76
CA SER A 121 -12.60 -26.49 14.32
C SER A 121 -12.49 -26.56 12.79
N LEU A 122 -11.32 -26.21 12.23
CA LEU A 122 -11.06 -26.34 10.80
C LEU A 122 -11.18 -27.81 10.37
N THR A 123 -11.77 -28.05 9.22
CA THR A 123 -11.81 -29.36 8.58
C THR A 123 -10.43 -29.75 8.01
N ASP A 124 -10.23 -31.03 7.72
CA ASP A 124 -8.98 -31.51 7.11
C ASP A 124 -8.73 -30.85 5.74
N VAL A 125 -9.79 -30.52 4.99
CA VAL A 125 -9.71 -29.78 3.72
C VAL A 125 -9.26 -28.35 3.95
N GLU A 126 -9.86 -27.63 4.88
CA GLU A 126 -9.49 -26.25 5.22
C GLU A 126 -8.05 -26.14 5.72
N LYS A 127 -7.56 -27.17 6.45
CA LYS A 127 -6.18 -27.24 6.94
C LYS A 127 -5.15 -27.41 5.83
N GLN A 128 -5.55 -27.77 4.61
CA GLN A 128 -4.63 -27.81 3.44
C GLN A 128 -4.40 -26.43 2.80
N ALA A 129 -5.12 -25.39 3.22
CA ALA A 129 -4.81 -24.04 2.76
C ALA A 129 -3.37 -23.66 3.14
N THR A 130 -2.69 -22.99 2.23
CA THR A 130 -1.30 -22.55 2.39
C THR A 130 -1.22 -21.09 2.83
N VAL A 131 -0.07 -20.66 3.32
CA VAL A 131 0.20 -19.22 3.60
C VAL A 131 -0.05 -18.38 2.35
N ARG A 132 0.30 -18.89 1.16
CA ARG A 132 0.02 -18.26 -0.14
C ARG A 132 -1.48 -18.05 -0.37
N ASP A 133 -2.29 -19.07 -0.10
CA ASP A 133 -3.74 -18.99 -0.26
C ASP A 133 -4.35 -17.89 0.64
N LEU A 134 -3.82 -17.72 1.86
CA LEU A 134 -4.24 -16.66 2.76
C LEU A 134 -3.86 -15.26 2.23
N LEU A 135 -2.64 -15.11 1.68
CA LEU A 135 -2.17 -13.85 1.08
C LEU A 135 -3.02 -13.45 -0.13
N GLU A 136 -3.46 -14.43 -0.91
CA GLU A 136 -4.30 -14.27 -2.09
C GLU A 136 -5.80 -14.15 -1.76
N ALA A 137 -6.19 -14.27 -0.47
CA ALA A 137 -7.60 -14.36 -0.04
C ALA A 137 -8.36 -15.53 -0.71
N ARG A 138 -7.73 -16.69 -0.79
CA ARG A 138 -8.22 -17.92 -1.46
C ARG A 138 -8.18 -19.16 -0.57
N SER A 139 -8.11 -18.97 0.75
CA SER A 139 -7.97 -20.10 1.69
C SER A 139 -9.10 -21.11 1.65
N GLY A 140 -10.32 -20.70 1.27
CA GLY A 140 -11.52 -21.53 1.39
C GLY A 140 -11.99 -21.70 2.84
N VAL A 141 -11.36 -21.04 3.82
CA VAL A 141 -11.73 -21.06 5.23
C VAL A 141 -12.74 -19.95 5.49
N TYR A 142 -14.01 -20.30 5.63
CA TYR A 142 -15.10 -19.34 5.85
C TYR A 142 -15.53 -19.30 7.31
N HIS A 143 -14.57 -19.02 8.18
CA HIS A 143 -14.76 -18.86 9.62
C HIS A 143 -15.07 -17.40 9.98
N ALA A 144 -15.75 -17.18 11.11
CA ALA A 144 -15.96 -15.83 11.64
C ALA A 144 -14.61 -15.19 12.02
N ALA A 145 -14.47 -13.88 11.87
CA ALA A 145 -13.22 -13.19 12.11
C ALA A 145 -13.39 -11.96 13.01
N ALA A 146 -12.36 -11.62 13.75
CA ALA A 146 -12.33 -10.35 14.44
C ALA A 146 -12.33 -9.19 13.44
N TYR A 147 -13.03 -8.09 13.79
CA TYR A 147 -13.08 -6.86 13.03
C TYR A 147 -13.65 -7.00 11.60
N GLU A 148 -14.58 -7.91 11.39
CA GLU A 148 -15.37 -7.97 10.16
C GLU A 148 -16.58 -7.03 10.23
N THR A 149 -16.99 -6.52 9.08
CA THR A 149 -18.24 -5.74 8.97
C THR A 149 -19.44 -6.67 8.87
N LYS A 150 -20.65 -6.14 9.16
CA LYS A 150 -21.88 -6.87 8.98
C LYS A 150 -22.04 -7.39 7.53
N GLY A 151 -21.70 -6.56 6.52
CA GLY A 151 -21.73 -6.98 5.12
C GLY A 151 -20.79 -8.16 4.83
N MET A 152 -19.56 -8.15 5.35
CA MET A 152 -18.64 -9.28 5.20
C MET A 152 -19.21 -10.56 5.83
N ALA A 153 -19.86 -10.47 6.99
CA ALA A 153 -20.47 -11.64 7.63
C ALA A 153 -21.66 -12.19 6.83
N GLU A 154 -22.47 -11.30 6.23
CA GLU A 154 -23.65 -11.65 5.42
C GLU A 154 -23.27 -12.25 4.06
N GLU A 155 -22.18 -11.75 3.45
CA GLU A 155 -21.68 -12.18 2.14
C GLU A 155 -20.72 -13.38 2.22
N ARG A 156 -20.38 -13.83 3.43
CA ARG A 156 -19.46 -14.96 3.64
C ARG A 156 -20.01 -16.22 2.96
N PRO A 157 -19.19 -16.88 2.09
CA PRO A 157 -19.58 -18.14 1.47
C PRO A 157 -19.90 -19.21 2.52
N GLN A 158 -20.72 -20.17 2.13
CA GLN A 158 -21.00 -21.31 2.99
C GLN A 158 -19.71 -22.09 3.27
N ARG A 159 -19.50 -22.48 4.51
CA ARG A 159 -18.34 -23.27 4.91
C ARG A 159 -18.24 -24.57 4.10
N GLY A 160 -17.06 -24.87 3.58
CA GLY A 160 -16.80 -26.03 2.73
C GLY A 160 -17.31 -25.92 1.28
N SER A 161 -17.80 -24.75 0.84
CA SER A 161 -18.28 -24.55 -0.54
C SER A 161 -17.15 -24.48 -1.57
N HIS A 162 -15.93 -24.13 -1.17
CA HIS A 162 -14.77 -24.02 -2.05
C HIS A 162 -13.54 -24.62 -1.38
N ALA A 163 -12.74 -25.34 -2.16
CA ALA A 163 -11.45 -25.83 -1.70
C ALA A 163 -10.39 -24.71 -1.68
N PRO A 164 -9.32 -24.83 -0.87
CA PRO A 164 -8.18 -23.90 -0.89
C PRO A 164 -7.66 -23.67 -2.30
N GLY A 165 -7.28 -22.42 -2.61
CA GLY A 165 -6.74 -21.98 -3.90
C GLY A 165 -7.76 -21.81 -5.03
N THR A 166 -9.05 -22.15 -4.84
CA THR A 166 -10.03 -22.21 -5.95
C THR A 166 -10.95 -21.03 -6.09
N PHE A 167 -11.20 -20.27 -5.00
CA PHE A 167 -12.17 -19.17 -5.00
C PHE A 167 -11.64 -17.98 -4.20
N TRP A 168 -11.71 -16.80 -4.79
CA TRP A 168 -11.36 -15.56 -4.13
C TRP A 168 -12.52 -15.02 -3.31
N TYR A 169 -12.26 -14.77 -2.04
CA TYR A 169 -13.18 -14.08 -1.14
C TYR A 169 -12.38 -13.21 -0.17
N TYR A 170 -12.67 -11.90 -0.14
CA TYR A 170 -11.97 -10.96 0.75
C TYR A 170 -12.30 -11.29 2.22
N ASN A 171 -11.41 -12.01 2.88
CA ASN A 171 -11.65 -12.73 4.11
C ASN A 171 -10.79 -12.22 5.28
N ASN A 172 -11.40 -11.54 6.25
CA ASN A 172 -10.65 -11.08 7.41
C ASN A 172 -10.03 -12.22 8.23
N TRP A 173 -10.59 -13.42 8.18
CA TRP A 173 -10.00 -14.57 8.84
C TRP A 173 -8.59 -14.87 8.30
N ASP A 174 -8.42 -14.91 7.00
CA ASP A 174 -7.12 -15.12 6.33
C ASP A 174 -6.10 -14.09 6.81
N PHE A 175 -6.49 -12.84 6.80
CA PHE A 175 -5.58 -11.72 7.09
C PHE A 175 -5.19 -11.65 8.58
N ASN A 176 -6.09 -11.98 9.47
CA ASN A 176 -5.82 -12.03 10.90
C ASN A 176 -4.93 -13.25 11.24
N THR A 177 -5.19 -14.40 10.60
CA THR A 177 -4.37 -15.61 10.71
C THR A 177 -2.95 -15.38 10.21
N LEU A 178 -2.77 -14.64 9.11
CA LEU A 178 -1.43 -14.22 8.64
C LEU A 178 -0.68 -13.40 9.70
N GLY A 179 -1.38 -12.52 10.43
CA GLY A 179 -0.78 -11.80 11.54
C GLY A 179 -0.28 -12.72 12.64
N HIS A 180 -1.06 -13.74 13.00
CA HIS A 180 -0.66 -14.76 13.97
C HIS A 180 0.52 -15.61 13.48
N ILE A 181 0.49 -16.05 12.22
CA ILE A 181 1.58 -16.81 11.59
C ILE A 181 2.88 -16.00 11.65
N TYR A 182 2.81 -14.71 11.29
CA TYR A 182 3.96 -13.80 11.34
C TYR A 182 4.55 -13.72 12.74
N GLU A 183 3.73 -13.44 13.75
CA GLU A 183 4.21 -13.32 15.14
C GLU A 183 4.78 -14.63 15.68
N THR A 184 4.16 -15.75 15.33
CA THR A 184 4.64 -17.08 15.77
C THR A 184 5.97 -17.43 15.11
N ALA A 185 6.09 -17.20 13.79
CA ALA A 185 7.30 -17.53 13.03
C ALA A 185 8.49 -16.64 13.40
N THR A 186 8.24 -15.36 13.73
CA THR A 186 9.31 -14.38 14.00
C THR A 186 9.58 -14.16 15.49
N GLY A 187 8.65 -14.54 16.36
CA GLY A 187 8.71 -14.23 17.80
C GLY A 187 8.57 -12.74 18.13
N THR A 188 8.15 -11.91 17.17
CA THR A 188 8.07 -10.45 17.31
C THR A 188 6.65 -9.95 17.06
N LYS A 189 6.19 -9.00 17.89
CA LYS A 189 4.89 -8.36 17.69
C LYS A 189 4.88 -7.49 16.43
N ILE A 190 3.76 -7.51 15.71
CA ILE A 190 3.59 -6.81 14.42
C ILE A 190 3.99 -5.33 14.53
N PHE A 191 3.53 -4.61 15.58
CA PHE A 191 3.75 -3.16 15.69
C PHE A 191 5.21 -2.81 15.97
N ASP A 192 5.90 -3.62 16.80
CA ASP A 192 7.33 -3.46 17.09
C ASP A 192 8.18 -3.78 15.85
N ALA A 193 7.82 -4.85 15.14
CA ALA A 193 8.49 -5.23 13.89
C ALA A 193 8.30 -4.14 12.83
N PHE A 194 7.06 -3.68 12.61
CA PHE A 194 6.78 -2.64 11.63
C PHE A 194 7.54 -1.34 11.94
N TYR A 195 7.60 -0.95 13.20
CA TYR A 195 8.37 0.22 13.60
C TYR A 195 9.86 0.07 13.26
N ARG A 196 10.47 -1.04 13.66
CA ARG A 196 11.90 -1.28 13.52
C ARG A 196 12.32 -1.54 12.07
N GLU A 197 11.53 -2.35 11.34
CA GLU A 197 11.92 -2.89 10.04
C GLU A 197 11.42 -2.02 8.86
N ILE A 198 10.36 -1.23 9.08
CA ILE A 198 9.76 -0.38 8.04
C ILE A 198 9.78 1.09 8.44
N ALA A 199 9.10 1.47 9.53
CA ALA A 199 8.85 2.86 9.85
C ALA A 199 10.14 3.67 10.10
N GLN A 200 11.07 3.14 10.88
CA GLN A 200 12.37 3.78 11.13
C GLN A 200 13.22 3.89 9.86
N PRO A 201 13.44 2.80 9.08
CA PRO A 201 14.24 2.88 7.85
C PRO A 201 13.72 3.90 6.83
N ILE A 202 12.39 4.04 6.68
CA ILE A 202 11.82 5.01 5.74
C ILE A 202 11.55 6.38 6.39
N GLY A 203 11.91 6.56 7.65
CA GLY A 203 11.80 7.84 8.37
C GLY A 203 10.35 8.29 8.59
N MET A 204 9.42 7.38 8.95
CA MET A 204 8.08 7.78 9.38
C MET A 204 8.18 8.74 10.57
N GLN A 205 7.36 9.80 10.53
CA GLN A 205 7.49 10.93 11.46
C GLN A 205 6.58 10.83 12.68
N ASP A 206 5.46 10.11 12.54
CA ASP A 206 4.38 10.14 13.53
C ASP A 206 4.14 8.78 14.19
N PHE A 207 4.36 7.67 13.43
CA PHE A 207 4.05 6.32 13.89
C PHE A 207 5.03 5.83 14.96
N THR A 208 4.45 5.27 16.03
CA THR A 208 5.16 4.51 17.07
C THR A 208 4.42 3.20 17.35
N PRO A 209 5.03 2.18 17.98
CA PRO A 209 4.34 0.94 18.32
C PRO A 209 3.08 1.12 19.19
N ARG A 210 2.95 2.24 19.90
CA ARG A 210 1.77 2.56 20.72
C ARG A 210 0.54 2.94 19.89
N ASP A 211 0.73 3.24 18.62
CA ASP A 211 -0.34 3.57 17.65
C ASP A 211 -0.92 2.29 17.01
N GLY A 212 -0.49 1.12 17.49
CA GLY A 212 -1.01 -0.18 17.11
C GLY A 212 -1.77 -0.84 18.24
N HIS A 213 -2.89 -1.52 17.91
CA HIS A 213 -3.67 -2.26 18.90
C HIS A 213 -4.37 -3.48 18.30
N TYR A 214 -4.65 -4.48 19.14
CA TYR A 214 -5.36 -5.67 18.71
C TYR A 214 -6.84 -5.58 19.05
N VAL A 215 -7.68 -6.05 18.12
CA VAL A 215 -9.12 -6.23 18.32
C VAL A 215 -9.41 -7.73 18.29
N THR A 216 -9.94 -8.24 19.39
CA THR A 216 -10.33 -9.66 19.56
C THR A 216 -11.79 -9.89 19.24
N SER A 217 -12.16 -11.17 18.99
CA SER A 217 -13.54 -11.62 18.83
C SER A 217 -13.80 -12.85 19.70
N PRO A 218 -15.02 -13.03 20.23
CA PRO A 218 -15.41 -14.30 20.86
C PRO A 218 -15.42 -15.46 19.86
N ASP A 219 -15.49 -15.19 18.54
CA ASP A 219 -15.72 -16.19 17.49
C ASP A 219 -14.45 -16.68 16.79
N SER A 220 -13.29 -16.06 17.05
CA SER A 220 -12.00 -16.47 16.48
C SER A 220 -10.85 -16.30 17.48
N LEU A 221 -9.80 -17.11 17.32
CA LEU A 221 -8.57 -17.02 18.09
C LEU A 221 -7.65 -15.89 17.59
N TYR A 222 -7.83 -15.46 16.34
CA TYR A 222 -6.94 -14.55 15.65
C TYR A 222 -7.41 -13.10 15.72
N PRO A 223 -6.72 -12.24 16.50
CA PRO A 223 -7.08 -10.83 16.62
C PRO A 223 -6.76 -10.08 15.32
N ALA A 224 -7.57 -9.06 15.03
CA ALA A 224 -7.18 -8.06 14.06
C ALA A 224 -6.13 -7.11 14.67
N TYR A 225 -5.14 -6.73 13.90
CA TYR A 225 -4.05 -5.79 14.24
C TYR A 225 -4.33 -4.45 13.56
N LEU A 226 -4.70 -3.43 14.32
CA LEU A 226 -5.06 -2.12 13.78
C LEU A 226 -3.90 -1.14 13.95
N PHE A 227 -3.79 -0.21 13.00
CA PHE A 227 -2.77 0.82 12.97
C PHE A 227 -3.42 2.19 12.83
N ASP A 228 -3.03 3.13 13.69
CA ASP A 228 -3.33 4.55 13.53
C ASP A 228 -2.10 5.24 12.92
N ILE A 229 -2.22 5.66 11.65
CA ILE A 229 -1.12 6.23 10.87
C ILE A 229 -1.56 7.56 10.25
N SER A 230 -0.66 8.51 10.15
CA SER A 230 -0.87 9.80 9.49
C SER A 230 -0.83 9.67 7.96
N ALA A 231 -1.42 10.63 7.25
CA ALA A 231 -1.37 10.64 5.78
C ALA A 231 0.08 10.74 5.26
N ARG A 232 0.94 11.50 5.94
CA ARG A 232 2.33 11.68 5.52
C ARG A 232 3.19 10.45 5.74
N ASP A 233 2.94 9.66 6.79
CA ASP A 233 3.62 8.39 7.01
C ASP A 233 3.10 7.31 6.06
N PHE A 234 1.80 7.31 5.78
CA PHE A 234 1.22 6.39 4.80
C PHE A 234 1.73 6.67 3.37
N ALA A 235 1.97 7.95 3.03
CA ALA A 235 2.62 8.31 1.78
C ALA A 235 4.08 7.78 1.68
N ARG A 236 4.85 7.76 2.80
CA ARG A 236 6.19 7.15 2.83
C ARG A 236 6.14 5.65 2.57
N PHE A 237 5.17 4.97 3.17
CA PHE A 237 4.97 3.54 2.92
C PHE A 237 4.60 3.26 1.46
N ALA A 238 3.70 4.05 0.86
CA ALA A 238 3.38 3.93 -0.55
C ALA A 238 4.58 4.20 -1.46
N LEU A 239 5.44 5.20 -1.11
CA LEU A 239 6.65 5.52 -1.83
C LEU A 239 7.68 4.38 -1.78
N LEU A 240 7.78 3.68 -0.65
CA LEU A 240 8.62 2.48 -0.54
C LEU A 240 8.21 1.42 -1.58
N TYR A 241 6.91 1.18 -1.74
CA TYR A 241 6.39 0.22 -2.73
C TYR A 241 6.51 0.73 -4.17
N LEU A 242 6.36 2.04 -4.40
CA LEU A 242 6.61 2.66 -5.70
C LEU A 242 8.06 2.46 -6.16
N HIS A 243 8.99 2.43 -5.21
CA HIS A 243 10.42 2.21 -5.45
C HIS A 243 10.86 0.74 -5.24
N ASP A 244 9.97 -0.22 -5.53
CA ASP A 244 10.26 -1.65 -5.44
C ASP A 244 10.86 -2.08 -4.09
N GLY A 245 10.41 -1.47 -3.00
CA GLY A 245 10.87 -1.77 -1.64
C GLY A 245 12.22 -1.14 -1.26
N LYS A 246 12.77 -0.27 -2.10
CA LYS A 246 14.05 0.40 -1.87
C LYS A 246 13.86 1.80 -1.27
N TRP A 247 14.68 2.14 -0.28
CA TRP A 247 14.73 3.46 0.33
C TRP A 247 16.17 3.95 0.38
N ASN A 248 16.50 4.98 -0.39
CA ASN A 248 17.89 5.35 -0.72
C ASN A 248 18.63 4.10 -1.26
N ASP A 249 19.76 3.76 -0.66
CA ASP A 249 20.55 2.60 -1.07
C ASP A 249 20.20 1.30 -0.33
N THR A 250 19.18 1.34 0.54
CA THR A 250 18.77 0.20 1.35
C THR A 250 17.53 -0.49 0.76
N GLN A 251 17.63 -1.80 0.54
CA GLN A 251 16.48 -2.64 0.23
C GLN A 251 15.76 -2.97 1.56
N VAL A 252 14.64 -2.29 1.82
CA VAL A 252 13.86 -2.43 3.06
C VAL A 252 12.88 -3.60 2.94
N VAL A 253 12.18 -3.70 1.81
CA VAL A 253 11.33 -4.86 1.47
C VAL A 253 11.90 -5.49 0.21
N PRO A 254 12.04 -6.83 0.12
CA PRO A 254 12.61 -7.47 -1.06
C PRO A 254 11.89 -7.08 -2.36
N GLU A 255 12.65 -6.73 -3.40
CA GLU A 255 12.12 -6.27 -4.69
C GLU A 255 11.17 -7.29 -5.32
N ASP A 256 11.58 -8.56 -5.37
CA ASP A 256 10.76 -9.64 -5.93
C ASP A 256 9.45 -9.83 -5.14
N TRP A 257 9.47 -9.55 -3.84
CA TRP A 257 8.27 -9.58 -3.01
C TRP A 257 7.30 -8.44 -3.36
N VAL A 258 7.80 -7.23 -3.53
CA VAL A 258 6.96 -6.10 -3.95
C VAL A 258 6.30 -6.40 -5.30
N LYS A 259 7.07 -6.87 -6.29
CA LYS A 259 6.56 -7.26 -7.60
C LYS A 259 5.54 -8.40 -7.53
N ALA A 260 5.79 -9.42 -6.70
CA ALA A 260 4.85 -10.50 -6.49
C ALA A 260 3.57 -10.01 -5.81
N SER A 261 3.69 -9.11 -4.83
CA SER A 261 2.55 -8.62 -4.05
C SER A 261 1.60 -7.73 -4.83
N THR A 262 2.11 -6.98 -5.82
CA THR A 262 1.37 -5.96 -6.55
C THR A 262 0.89 -6.39 -7.94
N ARG A 263 0.97 -7.69 -8.24
CA ARG A 263 0.36 -8.29 -9.45
C ARG A 263 -0.96 -8.98 -9.09
N PRO A 264 -1.94 -9.07 -10.02
CA PRO A 264 -3.20 -9.75 -9.76
C PRO A 264 -3.05 -11.27 -9.80
N TYR A 265 -3.65 -11.95 -8.81
CA TYR A 265 -3.86 -13.41 -8.79
C TYR A 265 -5.34 -13.78 -8.94
N SER A 266 -6.22 -12.84 -8.63
CA SER A 266 -7.67 -12.98 -8.75
C SER A 266 -8.27 -11.70 -9.29
N ASP A 267 -9.41 -11.82 -9.98
CA ASP A 267 -10.23 -10.66 -10.33
C ASP A 267 -10.97 -10.16 -9.11
N ALA A 268 -11.12 -8.85 -9.03
CA ALA A 268 -11.89 -8.15 -8.02
C ALA A 268 -12.79 -7.09 -8.69
N GLU A 269 -13.69 -6.46 -7.93
CA GLU A 269 -14.67 -5.52 -8.49
C GLU A 269 -14.07 -4.37 -9.33
N SER A 270 -12.83 -3.97 -9.04
CA SER A 270 -12.19 -2.79 -9.65
C SER A 270 -10.76 -3.03 -10.13
N GLY A 271 -10.47 -4.22 -10.58
CA GLY A 271 -9.15 -4.65 -11.01
C GLY A 271 -8.86 -6.05 -10.52
N GLY A 272 -7.72 -6.27 -9.89
CA GLY A 272 -7.34 -7.54 -9.31
C GLY A 272 -6.96 -7.45 -7.84
N TYR A 273 -6.58 -8.60 -7.30
CA TYR A 273 -6.07 -8.74 -5.94
C TYR A 273 -4.76 -9.53 -5.94
N GLY A 274 -3.74 -8.91 -5.37
CA GLY A 274 -2.40 -9.49 -5.18
C GLY A 274 -2.24 -10.09 -3.77
N TYR A 275 -1.03 -10.01 -3.21
CA TYR A 275 -0.81 -10.37 -1.81
C TYR A 275 -1.15 -9.16 -0.93
N LEU A 276 -2.39 -9.11 -0.43
CA LEU A 276 -2.90 -8.03 0.44
C LEU A 276 -2.84 -6.62 -0.20
N TRP A 277 -2.78 -6.57 -1.53
CA TRP A 277 -2.81 -5.35 -2.33
C TRP A 277 -3.90 -5.46 -3.40
N TRP A 278 -4.59 -4.38 -3.66
CA TRP A 278 -5.48 -4.22 -4.80
C TRP A 278 -4.67 -3.75 -6.01
N THR A 279 -5.06 -4.16 -7.21
CA THR A 279 -4.34 -3.82 -8.46
C THR A 279 -5.28 -3.25 -9.50
N GLY A 280 -4.80 -2.29 -10.30
CA GLY A 280 -5.55 -1.69 -11.40
C GLY A 280 -5.71 -2.62 -12.60
N ASP A 281 -4.85 -3.63 -12.72
CA ASP A 281 -4.98 -4.70 -13.69
C ASP A 281 -5.77 -5.85 -13.08
N SER A 282 -6.62 -6.51 -13.88
CA SER A 282 -7.33 -7.74 -13.50
C SER A 282 -6.51 -8.98 -13.87
N ALA A 283 -6.72 -10.10 -13.19
CA ALA A 283 -6.05 -11.36 -13.51
C ALA A 283 -6.52 -11.93 -14.86
N SER A 284 -7.79 -11.75 -15.22
CA SER A 284 -8.36 -12.15 -16.51
C SER A 284 -8.01 -11.22 -17.68
N GLY A 285 -7.59 -9.98 -17.40
CA GLY A 285 -7.43 -8.93 -18.42
C GLY A 285 -8.73 -8.24 -18.83
N GLU A 286 -9.87 -8.62 -18.24
CA GLU A 286 -11.16 -8.05 -18.57
C GLU A 286 -11.34 -6.61 -18.03
N PRO A 287 -12.04 -5.74 -18.77
CA PRO A 287 -12.35 -4.39 -18.32
C PRO A 287 -13.17 -4.38 -17.03
N GLN A 288 -12.82 -3.48 -16.10
CA GLN A 288 -13.46 -3.35 -14.82
C GLN A 288 -14.47 -2.20 -14.77
N ARG A 289 -15.50 -2.32 -13.90
CA ARG A 289 -16.54 -1.29 -13.74
C ARG A 289 -16.03 0.02 -13.12
N ILE A 290 -14.98 -0.08 -12.33
CA ILE A 290 -14.27 1.05 -11.73
C ILE A 290 -12.82 0.88 -12.15
N SER A 291 -12.29 1.82 -12.95
CA SER A 291 -10.93 1.73 -13.45
C SER A 291 -10.01 2.67 -12.68
N PHE A 292 -8.83 2.17 -12.36
CA PHE A 292 -7.67 2.93 -11.98
C PHE A 292 -6.65 2.91 -13.12
N PRO A 293 -5.65 3.80 -13.15
CA PRO A 293 -4.62 3.75 -14.18
C PRO A 293 -3.99 2.37 -14.27
N LYS A 294 -3.69 1.90 -15.49
CA LYS A 294 -3.06 0.61 -15.74
C LYS A 294 -1.73 0.50 -14.99
N GLY A 295 -1.45 -0.67 -14.41
CA GLY A 295 -0.26 -0.92 -13.61
C GLY A 295 -0.28 -0.24 -12.23
N SER A 296 -1.37 0.45 -11.86
CA SER A 296 -1.52 0.99 -10.51
C SER A 296 -1.84 -0.13 -9.51
N PHE A 297 -1.53 0.15 -8.25
CA PHE A 297 -1.93 -0.70 -7.13
C PHE A 297 -2.22 0.18 -5.91
N TRP A 298 -3.00 -0.34 -4.96
CA TRP A 298 -3.37 0.47 -3.79
C TRP A 298 -3.66 -0.37 -2.55
N ALA A 299 -3.42 0.24 -1.40
CA ALA A 299 -4.00 -0.18 -0.14
C ALA A 299 -5.37 0.47 0.02
N GLU A 300 -6.37 -0.30 0.48
CA GLU A 300 -7.75 0.14 0.65
C GLU A 300 -8.27 -0.19 2.05
N GLY A 301 -8.94 0.77 2.68
CA GLY A 301 -9.53 0.61 4.00
C GLY A 301 -10.91 1.26 4.11
N HIS A 302 -11.69 0.74 5.05
CA HIS A 302 -13.04 1.23 5.34
C HIS A 302 -13.07 2.76 5.53
N LEU A 303 -14.20 3.39 5.29
CA LEU A 303 -14.46 4.84 5.29
C LEU A 303 -13.76 5.62 4.17
N GLY A 304 -12.81 5.05 3.44
CA GLY A 304 -12.09 5.75 2.37
C GLY A 304 -10.61 5.98 2.66
N GLN A 305 -9.97 5.06 3.38
CA GLN A 305 -8.52 5.05 3.54
C GLN A 305 -7.89 4.49 2.27
N TYR A 306 -7.09 5.28 1.58
CA TYR A 306 -6.42 4.86 0.35
C TYR A 306 -4.99 5.40 0.28
N ALA A 307 -4.08 4.56 -0.20
CA ALA A 307 -2.82 4.98 -0.78
C ALA A 307 -2.71 4.34 -2.15
N VAL A 308 -2.95 5.14 -3.20
CA VAL A 308 -2.90 4.70 -4.60
C VAL A 308 -1.54 5.03 -5.18
N VAL A 309 -0.88 4.03 -5.73
CA VAL A 309 0.41 4.13 -6.41
C VAL A 309 0.20 3.99 -7.92
N VAL A 310 0.71 4.95 -8.68
CA VAL A 310 0.66 4.98 -10.15
C VAL A 310 2.08 5.00 -10.70
N PRO A 311 2.72 3.82 -10.89
CA PRO A 311 4.15 3.72 -11.23
C PRO A 311 4.51 4.44 -12.54
N SER A 312 3.64 4.40 -13.54
CA SER A 312 3.87 5.05 -14.85
C SER A 312 4.05 6.57 -14.76
N LEU A 313 3.61 7.20 -13.67
CA LEU A 313 3.70 8.64 -13.42
C LEU A 313 4.59 8.97 -12.22
N ASP A 314 5.23 7.98 -11.60
CA ASP A 314 5.96 8.13 -10.33
C ASP A 314 5.12 8.94 -9.32
N LEU A 315 3.84 8.52 -9.16
CA LEU A 315 2.79 9.28 -8.49
C LEU A 315 2.14 8.46 -7.37
N ILE A 316 1.89 9.14 -6.25
CA ILE A 316 1.11 8.62 -5.13
C ILE A 316 -0.04 9.57 -4.82
N VAL A 317 -1.21 9.01 -4.58
CA VAL A 317 -2.38 9.73 -4.08
C VAL A 317 -2.84 9.08 -2.78
N VAL A 318 -2.73 9.81 -1.68
CA VAL A 318 -3.25 9.39 -0.37
C VAL A 318 -4.55 10.11 -0.09
N ASN A 319 -5.58 9.36 0.30
CA ASN A 319 -6.86 9.87 0.81
C ASN A 319 -7.14 9.29 2.18
N ARG A 320 -7.51 10.13 3.14
CA ARG A 320 -7.85 9.74 4.50
C ARG A 320 -9.21 10.29 4.91
N VAL A 321 -9.92 9.46 5.65
CA VAL A 321 -11.19 9.82 6.30
C VAL A 321 -11.12 9.38 7.75
N ASP A 322 -11.11 10.33 8.66
CA ASP A 322 -11.17 10.02 10.09
C ASP A 322 -12.62 9.89 10.54
N GLY A 323 -13.00 8.69 10.97
CA GLY A 323 -14.37 8.35 11.42
C GLY A 323 -14.80 9.08 12.70
N ASP A 324 -13.85 9.61 13.48
CA ASP A 324 -14.13 10.41 14.66
C ASP A 324 -14.44 11.88 14.29
N MET A 325 -13.82 12.37 13.22
CA MET A 325 -14.02 13.74 12.72
C MET A 325 -15.26 13.85 11.82
N THR A 326 -15.63 12.80 11.10
CA THR A 326 -16.74 12.81 10.14
C THR A 326 -17.52 11.50 10.12
N LYS A 327 -18.83 11.57 9.83
CA LYS A 327 -19.66 10.38 9.57
C LYS A 327 -19.75 10.04 8.09
N ARG A 328 -18.98 10.71 7.24
CA ARG A 328 -18.95 10.45 5.79
C ARG A 328 -18.07 9.24 5.48
N THR A 329 -18.39 8.60 4.38
CA THR A 329 -17.59 7.53 3.76
C THR A 329 -17.23 7.96 2.35
N VAL A 330 -15.96 7.88 1.99
CA VAL A 330 -15.49 8.06 0.63
C VAL A 330 -15.44 6.70 -0.06
N HIS A 331 -16.29 6.52 -1.06
CA HIS A 331 -16.42 5.26 -1.77
C HIS A 331 -15.35 5.11 -2.87
N LYS A 332 -15.04 3.86 -3.24
CA LYS A 332 -14.04 3.52 -4.26
C LYS A 332 -14.18 4.31 -5.57
N ARG A 333 -15.41 4.51 -6.07
CA ARG A 333 -15.65 5.32 -7.28
C ARG A 333 -15.23 6.79 -7.12
N GLN A 334 -15.40 7.35 -5.92
CA GLN A 334 -14.98 8.71 -5.63
C GLN A 334 -13.45 8.80 -5.58
N VAL A 335 -12.78 7.79 -5.04
CA VAL A 335 -11.30 7.73 -5.05
C VAL A 335 -10.77 7.53 -6.48
N ALA A 336 -11.38 6.67 -7.28
CA ALA A 336 -11.02 6.51 -8.69
C ALA A 336 -11.15 7.86 -9.43
N ARG A 337 -12.25 8.59 -9.21
CA ARG A 337 -12.44 9.94 -9.75
C ARG A 337 -11.39 10.93 -9.25
N LEU A 338 -11.03 10.88 -7.97
CA LEU A 338 -9.93 11.70 -7.41
C LEU A 338 -8.62 11.42 -8.15
N VAL A 339 -8.26 10.15 -8.36
CA VAL A 339 -7.05 9.76 -9.08
C VAL A 339 -7.08 10.24 -10.54
N GLU A 340 -8.21 10.11 -11.24
CA GLU A 340 -8.39 10.67 -12.59
C GLU A 340 -8.15 12.20 -12.62
N MET A 341 -8.72 12.93 -11.66
CA MET A 341 -8.51 14.38 -11.56
C MET A 341 -7.04 14.73 -11.31
N VAL A 342 -6.36 13.96 -10.46
CA VAL A 342 -4.92 14.15 -10.17
C VAL A 342 -4.09 13.88 -11.41
N VAL A 343 -4.32 12.75 -12.08
CA VAL A 343 -3.63 12.41 -13.35
C VAL A 343 -3.85 13.49 -14.39
N ALA A 344 -5.10 13.96 -14.56
CA ALA A 344 -5.39 15.03 -15.49
C ALA A 344 -4.73 16.38 -15.12
N ALA A 345 -4.41 16.62 -13.84
CA ALA A 345 -3.72 17.83 -13.39
C ALA A 345 -2.21 17.79 -13.55
N ALA A 346 -1.65 16.58 -13.72
CA ALA A 346 -0.21 16.35 -13.81
C ALA A 346 0.40 16.91 -15.11
N PRO A 347 1.71 17.19 -15.14
CA PRO A 347 2.41 17.67 -16.34
C PRO A 347 2.26 16.72 -17.52
N GLY A 348 2.00 17.28 -18.71
CA GLY A 348 1.92 16.50 -19.97
C GLY A 348 0.57 15.85 -20.25
N ASN A 349 -0.45 16.10 -19.41
CA ASN A 349 -1.82 15.59 -19.59
C ASN A 349 -2.86 16.71 -19.83
#